data_71c0062c05206d602e63bc52b9cb8b42
#
_entry.id   71c0062c05206d602e63bc52b9cb8b42
#
_cell.length_a   1.000
_cell.length_b   1.000
_cell.length_c   1.000
_cell.angle_alpha   90.00
_cell.angle_beta   90.00
_cell.angle_gamma   90.00
#
_symmetry.space_group_name_H-M   'P 1'
#
loop_
_entity.id
_entity.type
_entity.pdbx_description
1 polymer ?
#
loop_
_entity_poly.entity_id
_entity_poly.type
_entity_poly.pdbx_seq_one_letter_code
_entity_poly.pdbx_strand_id
1 'polypeptide(L)'
;GVNMLRIPMGYWPFFSAQEVGEPYQNASHLDKLSEIMYGAWNRSIYVLIDLHGMPGSQNNDQSSGHNRTNLGNTIEWYSSKNQKYSRQTVKNLLSWLDSHPAKSVVAGVTTVNEPKINSNDDYDSILRDFYDFSIEQLKPFKIPLIAHHGFVGNPYKYWKSYASDQELGTFIFDDHPYPAWFQNPEPTDKDDMLSRICNFGNKMERFPAPVLMGEFSAISILNSTDWTTDYLSTQLKVFGWSAGSTFFNFRLNETQNPVLSEPFAIGSKYSMLEMLRDNSPTGRFPRRNVSMPVVEWTNSLTSHCGSDPEISW
;
A
#
# COMPACT_ATOMS: atom_id res chain seq x y z
N GLY A 1 -14.59 7.40 9.66
CA GLY A 1 -14.40 8.20 8.48
C GLY A 1 -13.47 7.65 7.42
N VAL A 2 -13.29 6.31 7.32
CA VAL A 2 -12.56 5.69 6.20
C VAL A 2 -13.36 5.85 4.92
N ASN A 3 -12.71 6.22 3.83
CA ASN A 3 -13.30 6.38 2.49
C ASN A 3 -12.68 5.46 1.45
N MET A 4 -11.62 4.73 1.81
CA MET A 4 -10.89 3.83 0.91
C MET A 4 -10.38 2.61 1.68
N LEU A 5 -10.37 1.45 1.05
CA LEU A 5 -9.84 0.19 1.57
C LEU A 5 -8.82 -0.35 0.57
N ARG A 6 -7.60 -0.65 1.00
CA ARG A 6 -6.63 -1.45 0.24
C ARG A 6 -6.77 -2.90 0.65
N ILE A 7 -7.03 -3.77 -0.34
CA ILE A 7 -7.34 -5.19 -0.11
C ILE A 7 -6.23 -6.05 -0.70
N PRO A 8 -5.31 -6.52 0.14
CA PRO A 8 -4.23 -7.41 -0.30
C PRO A 8 -4.79 -8.80 -0.61
N MET A 9 -4.39 -9.35 -1.75
CA MET A 9 -4.69 -10.71 -2.18
C MET A 9 -3.54 -11.29 -3.00
N GLY A 10 -3.39 -12.60 -3.01
CA GLY A 10 -2.43 -13.22 -3.88
C GLY A 10 -2.99 -13.59 -5.25
N TYR A 11 -2.13 -14.07 -6.15
CA TYR A 11 -2.48 -14.52 -7.50
C TYR A 11 -3.24 -15.87 -7.53
N TRP A 12 -3.22 -16.65 -6.47
CA TRP A 12 -3.71 -18.03 -6.38
C TRP A 12 -5.20 -18.24 -6.69
N PRO A 13 -6.12 -17.27 -6.61
CA PRO A 13 -7.49 -17.47 -7.08
C PRO A 13 -7.61 -17.72 -8.59
N PHE A 14 -6.58 -17.37 -9.36
CA PHE A 14 -6.61 -17.40 -10.82
C PHE A 14 -5.94 -18.62 -11.44
N PHE A 15 -5.23 -19.44 -10.63
CA PHE A 15 -4.54 -20.63 -11.09
C PHE A 15 -4.67 -21.78 -10.11
N SER A 16 -4.56 -23.01 -10.60
CA SER A 16 -4.37 -24.16 -9.73
C SER A 16 -2.93 -24.21 -9.21
N ALA A 17 -2.72 -24.77 -8.02
CA ALA A 17 -1.39 -25.02 -7.48
C ALA A 17 -0.51 -25.86 -8.43
N GLN A 18 -1.12 -26.78 -9.19
CA GLN A 18 -0.45 -27.63 -10.15
C GLN A 18 0.08 -26.87 -11.36
N GLU A 19 -0.67 -25.88 -11.87
CA GLU A 19 -0.25 -25.09 -13.04
C GLU A 19 0.99 -24.24 -12.74
N VAL A 20 1.04 -23.64 -11.56
CA VAL A 20 2.16 -22.77 -11.18
C VAL A 20 3.30 -23.55 -10.56
N GLY A 21 3.00 -24.67 -9.92
CA GLY A 21 3.96 -25.48 -9.17
C GLY A 21 4.22 -24.96 -7.77
N GLU A 22 3.26 -24.21 -7.21
CA GLU A 22 3.34 -23.63 -5.87
C GLU A 22 2.23 -24.20 -4.97
N PRO A 23 2.44 -24.27 -3.63
CA PRO A 23 1.55 -24.99 -2.71
C PRO A 23 0.27 -24.24 -2.34
N TYR A 24 -0.12 -23.19 -3.08
CA TYR A 24 -1.29 -22.38 -2.76
C TYR A 24 -2.57 -22.98 -3.31
N GLN A 25 -3.63 -22.82 -2.55
CA GLN A 25 -4.95 -23.29 -2.95
C GLN A 25 -5.82 -22.12 -3.41
N ASN A 26 -6.53 -22.34 -4.49
CA ASN A 26 -7.65 -21.48 -4.85
C ASN A 26 -8.77 -21.72 -3.84
N ALA A 27 -8.96 -20.78 -2.93
CA ALA A 27 -10.05 -20.76 -1.97
C ALA A 27 -11.03 -19.63 -2.34
N SER A 28 -11.98 -19.33 -1.47
CA SER A 28 -13.03 -18.33 -1.69
C SER A 28 -12.53 -16.84 -1.67
N HIS A 29 -11.32 -16.57 -2.17
CA HIS A 29 -10.74 -15.22 -2.13
C HIS A 29 -11.54 -14.23 -2.97
N LEU A 30 -11.97 -14.63 -4.18
CA LEU A 30 -12.79 -13.76 -5.03
C LEU A 30 -14.18 -13.53 -4.44
N ASP A 31 -14.76 -14.52 -3.76
CA ASP A 31 -16.03 -14.35 -3.06
C ASP A 31 -15.88 -13.34 -1.92
N LYS A 32 -14.78 -13.42 -1.17
CA LYS A 32 -14.50 -12.46 -0.10
C LYS A 32 -14.22 -11.06 -0.62
N LEU A 33 -13.48 -10.93 -1.71
CA LEU A 33 -13.30 -9.65 -2.39
C LEU A 33 -14.64 -9.08 -2.86
N SER A 34 -15.50 -9.92 -3.44
CA SER A 34 -16.86 -9.55 -3.84
C SER A 34 -17.70 -9.05 -2.66
N GLU A 35 -17.72 -9.76 -1.52
CA GLU A 35 -18.40 -9.32 -0.31
C GLU A 35 -17.92 -7.93 0.15
N ILE A 36 -16.60 -7.70 0.15
CA ILE A 36 -16.01 -6.41 0.53
C ILE A 36 -16.42 -5.32 -0.46
N MET A 37 -16.38 -5.59 -1.76
CA MET A 37 -16.76 -4.62 -2.80
C MET A 37 -18.24 -4.23 -2.70
N TYR A 38 -19.15 -5.16 -2.46
CA TYR A 38 -20.57 -4.85 -2.17
C TYR A 38 -20.73 -4.05 -0.89
N GLY A 39 -20.00 -4.41 0.17
CA GLY A 39 -20.00 -3.66 1.42
C GLY A 39 -19.51 -2.22 1.26
N ALA A 40 -18.47 -2.03 0.45
CA ALA A 40 -17.89 -0.73 0.12
C ALA A 40 -18.86 0.10 -0.74
N TRP A 41 -19.46 -0.52 -1.78
CA TRP A 41 -20.46 0.12 -2.64
C TRP A 41 -21.63 0.68 -1.83
N ASN A 42 -22.20 -0.12 -0.95
CA ASN A 42 -23.31 0.30 -0.09
C ASN A 42 -22.96 1.43 0.91
N ARG A 43 -21.67 1.77 1.06
CA ARG A 43 -21.17 2.78 2.00
C ARG A 43 -20.41 3.92 1.35
N SER A 44 -20.39 3.98 0.02
CA SER A 44 -19.60 4.96 -0.75
C SER A 44 -18.11 4.94 -0.35
N ILE A 45 -17.55 3.75 -0.18
CA ILE A 45 -16.14 3.53 0.10
C ILE A 45 -15.48 2.99 -1.17
N TYR A 46 -14.31 3.51 -1.53
CA TYR A 46 -13.51 2.99 -2.64
C TYR A 46 -12.65 1.80 -2.23
N VAL A 47 -12.28 0.99 -3.21
CA VAL A 47 -11.42 -0.18 -3.02
C VAL A 47 -10.19 -0.05 -3.92
N LEU A 48 -9.02 -0.27 -3.35
CA LEU A 48 -7.78 -0.55 -4.06
C LEU A 48 -7.54 -2.06 -4.00
N ILE A 49 -7.48 -2.71 -5.14
CA ILE A 49 -7.13 -4.13 -5.21
C ILE A 49 -5.62 -4.24 -5.30
N ASP A 50 -5.03 -5.03 -4.41
CA ASP A 50 -3.60 -5.20 -4.33
C ASP A 50 -3.20 -6.66 -4.55
N LEU A 51 -2.51 -6.95 -5.67
CA LEU A 51 -1.89 -8.24 -5.93
C LEU A 51 -0.60 -8.34 -5.10
N HIS A 52 -0.78 -8.69 -3.84
CA HIS A 52 0.25 -8.66 -2.80
C HIS A 52 1.28 -9.79 -2.90
N GLY A 53 0.87 -10.93 -3.41
CA GLY A 53 1.74 -12.09 -3.66
C GLY A 53 1.65 -12.53 -5.12
N MET A 54 2.80 -12.62 -5.79
CA MET A 54 2.92 -12.98 -7.19
C MET A 54 3.74 -14.26 -7.39
N PRO A 55 3.56 -15.00 -8.52
CA PRO A 55 4.25 -16.25 -8.76
C PRO A 55 5.78 -16.13 -8.62
N GLY A 56 6.40 -17.02 -7.89
CA GLY A 56 7.85 -17.04 -7.68
C GLY A 56 8.38 -15.99 -6.70
N SER A 57 7.51 -15.29 -5.96
CA SER A 57 7.83 -14.20 -5.05
C SER A 57 8.55 -13.01 -5.69
N GLN A 58 7.97 -11.85 -5.62
CA GLN A 58 8.53 -10.62 -6.18
C GLN A 58 9.60 -9.96 -5.27
N ASN A 59 9.73 -10.39 -4.02
CA ASN A 59 10.62 -9.75 -3.05
C ASN A 59 11.30 -10.73 -2.08
N ASN A 60 10.94 -12.00 -2.11
CA ASN A 60 11.39 -13.03 -1.18
C ASN A 60 11.08 -12.72 0.30
N ASP A 61 10.07 -11.91 0.56
CA ASP A 61 9.58 -11.62 1.90
C ASP A 61 8.34 -12.45 2.22
N GLN A 62 8.05 -12.63 3.51
CA GLN A 62 6.84 -13.33 3.96
C GLN A 62 5.56 -12.72 3.40
N SER A 63 5.55 -11.40 3.19
CA SER A 63 4.45 -10.65 2.60
C SER A 63 4.07 -11.12 1.19
N SER A 64 5.00 -11.71 0.43
CA SER A 64 4.71 -12.28 -0.89
C SER A 64 4.00 -13.65 -0.83
N GLY A 65 3.76 -14.18 0.37
CA GLY A 65 3.17 -15.50 0.58
C GLY A 65 4.17 -16.66 0.56
N HIS A 66 5.44 -16.42 0.30
CA HIS A 66 6.47 -17.45 0.25
C HIS A 66 7.16 -17.64 1.60
N ASN A 67 7.49 -18.90 1.91
CA ASN A 67 8.35 -19.23 3.04
C ASN A 67 9.81 -19.21 2.61
N ARG A 68 10.60 -18.27 3.14
CA ARG A 68 12.04 -18.12 2.83
C ARG A 68 12.86 -19.39 2.98
N THR A 69 12.49 -20.27 3.90
CA THR A 69 13.24 -21.52 4.14
C THR A 69 13.15 -22.50 2.98
N ASN A 70 12.10 -22.42 2.17
CA ASN A 70 11.85 -23.37 1.07
C ASN A 70 12.32 -22.88 -0.31
N LEU A 71 12.67 -21.60 -0.44
CA LEU A 71 12.97 -20.98 -1.74
C LEU A 71 14.44 -20.60 -1.95
N GLY A 72 15.35 -21.02 -1.06
CA GLY A 72 16.79 -20.76 -1.23
C GLY A 72 17.16 -19.27 -1.32
N ASN A 73 16.34 -18.36 -0.79
CA ASN A 73 16.51 -16.90 -0.85
C ASN A 73 16.50 -16.30 -2.27
N THR A 74 15.87 -16.94 -3.24
CA THR A 74 15.77 -16.41 -4.61
C THR A 74 14.46 -15.68 -4.88
N ILE A 75 14.56 -14.58 -5.63
CA ILE A 75 13.41 -13.88 -6.19
C ILE A 75 13.18 -14.44 -7.60
N GLU A 76 12.13 -15.25 -7.78
CA GLU A 76 11.88 -15.91 -9.05
C GLU A 76 10.82 -15.22 -9.91
N TRP A 77 10.17 -14.19 -9.37
CA TRP A 77 9.14 -13.44 -10.10
C TRP A 77 9.63 -12.88 -11.44
N TYR A 78 10.89 -12.49 -11.53
CA TYR A 78 11.49 -11.91 -12.74
C TYR A 78 11.77 -12.92 -13.83
N SER A 79 11.60 -14.24 -13.58
CA SER A 79 11.75 -15.26 -14.61
C SER A 79 10.64 -15.16 -15.68
N SER A 80 10.98 -15.51 -16.94
CA SER A 80 10.01 -15.48 -18.03
C SER A 80 8.76 -16.31 -17.76
N LYS A 81 8.89 -17.43 -17.05
CA LYS A 81 7.75 -18.27 -16.63
C LYS A 81 6.81 -17.50 -15.72
N ASN A 82 7.33 -16.90 -14.66
CA ASN A 82 6.52 -16.22 -13.65
C ASN A 82 5.98 -14.88 -14.16
N GLN A 83 6.69 -14.18 -15.03
CA GLN A 83 6.18 -13.02 -15.76
C GLN A 83 4.97 -13.37 -16.63
N LYS A 84 4.97 -14.52 -17.31
CA LYS A 84 3.82 -14.99 -18.08
C LYS A 84 2.58 -15.21 -17.18
N TYR A 85 2.75 -15.88 -16.04
CA TYR A 85 1.65 -16.10 -15.09
C TYR A 85 1.18 -14.78 -14.46
N SER A 86 2.08 -13.87 -14.16
CA SER A 86 1.74 -12.55 -13.60
C SER A 86 0.90 -11.72 -14.56
N ARG A 87 1.28 -11.67 -15.83
CA ARG A 87 0.48 -11.00 -16.88
C ARG A 87 -0.89 -11.65 -17.04
N GLN A 88 -0.96 -12.98 -16.97
CA GLN A 88 -2.24 -13.68 -17.02
C GLN A 88 -3.08 -13.42 -15.77
N THR A 89 -2.48 -13.28 -14.59
CA THR A 89 -3.16 -12.89 -13.34
C THR A 89 -3.87 -11.55 -13.50
N VAL A 90 -3.18 -10.54 -14.03
CA VAL A 90 -3.77 -9.22 -14.29
C VAL A 90 -4.97 -9.34 -15.24
N LYS A 91 -4.83 -10.07 -16.35
CA LYS A 91 -5.92 -10.27 -17.31
C LYS A 91 -7.12 -10.99 -16.67
N ASN A 92 -6.87 -12.03 -15.89
CA ASN A 92 -7.93 -12.79 -15.22
C ASN A 92 -8.67 -11.94 -14.16
N LEU A 93 -7.93 -11.14 -13.39
CA LEU A 93 -8.52 -10.17 -12.46
C LEU A 93 -9.44 -9.19 -13.19
N LEU A 94 -8.97 -8.60 -14.28
CA LEU A 94 -9.75 -7.62 -15.04
C LEU A 94 -10.96 -8.25 -15.71
N SER A 95 -10.84 -9.48 -16.23
CA SER A 95 -11.98 -10.22 -16.79
C SER A 95 -13.04 -10.52 -15.71
N TRP A 96 -12.62 -10.90 -14.52
CA TRP A 96 -13.55 -11.09 -13.40
C TRP A 96 -14.20 -9.76 -12.98
N LEU A 97 -13.39 -8.70 -12.85
CA LEU A 97 -13.85 -7.38 -12.46
C LEU A 97 -14.85 -6.80 -13.48
N ASP A 98 -14.64 -7.02 -14.77
CA ASP A 98 -15.53 -6.50 -15.82
C ASP A 98 -16.97 -6.98 -15.68
N SER A 99 -17.16 -8.20 -15.25
CA SER A 99 -18.47 -8.78 -14.96
C SER A 99 -19.05 -8.44 -13.59
N HIS A 100 -18.24 -7.81 -12.70
CA HIS A 100 -18.65 -7.61 -11.30
C HIS A 100 -19.57 -6.38 -11.15
N PRO A 101 -20.79 -6.51 -10.55
CA PRO A 101 -21.75 -5.40 -10.46
C PRO A 101 -21.21 -4.18 -9.68
N ALA A 102 -20.40 -4.40 -8.64
CA ALA A 102 -19.81 -3.35 -7.83
C ALA A 102 -18.44 -2.86 -8.33
N LYS A 103 -18.06 -3.10 -9.61
CA LYS A 103 -16.76 -2.69 -10.16
C LYS A 103 -16.46 -1.19 -10.05
N SER A 104 -17.49 -0.37 -9.99
CA SER A 104 -17.36 1.09 -9.89
C SER A 104 -16.72 1.58 -8.58
N VAL A 105 -16.60 0.73 -7.57
CA VAL A 105 -15.89 1.11 -6.33
C VAL A 105 -14.37 0.99 -6.46
N VAL A 106 -13.87 0.30 -7.49
CA VAL A 106 -12.42 0.09 -7.65
C VAL A 106 -11.78 1.37 -8.18
N ALA A 107 -10.95 1.98 -7.35
CA ALA A 107 -10.27 3.24 -7.63
C ALA A 107 -8.82 3.07 -8.08
N GLY A 108 -8.25 1.87 -7.96
CA GLY A 108 -6.89 1.58 -8.38
C GLY A 108 -6.54 0.10 -8.20
N VAL A 109 -5.50 -0.36 -8.90
CA VAL A 109 -4.98 -1.72 -8.79
C VAL A 109 -3.46 -1.69 -8.66
N THR A 110 -2.95 -2.27 -7.58
CA THR A 110 -1.53 -2.63 -7.46
C THR A 110 -1.33 -3.99 -8.13
N THR A 111 -0.62 -4.04 -9.25
CA THR A 111 -0.45 -5.28 -10.03
C THR A 111 0.73 -6.13 -9.55
N VAL A 112 1.59 -5.58 -8.73
CA VAL A 112 2.62 -6.28 -7.96
C VAL A 112 3.02 -5.44 -6.75
N ASN A 113 2.84 -6.00 -5.55
CA ASN A 113 3.22 -5.33 -4.30
C ASN A 113 4.71 -5.48 -4.01
N GLU A 114 5.37 -4.36 -3.66
CA GLU A 114 6.75 -4.35 -3.14
C GLU A 114 7.76 -5.21 -3.94
N PRO A 115 7.83 -5.11 -5.27
CA PRO A 115 8.84 -5.83 -6.04
C PRO A 115 10.24 -5.31 -5.68
N LYS A 116 11.23 -6.18 -5.50
CA LYS A 116 12.62 -5.77 -5.21
C LYS A 116 13.49 -5.82 -6.46
N ILE A 117 13.98 -4.66 -6.90
CA ILE A 117 14.89 -4.56 -8.04
C ILE A 117 16.33 -4.98 -7.64
N ASN A 118 16.72 -4.81 -6.36
CA ASN A 118 18.05 -5.18 -5.82
C ASN A 118 19.24 -4.61 -6.61
N SER A 119 19.12 -3.41 -7.16
CA SER A 119 20.12 -2.79 -8.04
C SER A 119 20.52 -3.70 -9.24
N ASN A 120 19.59 -4.51 -9.72
CA ASN A 120 19.76 -5.36 -10.88
C ASN A 120 19.04 -4.70 -12.08
N ASP A 121 19.80 -4.32 -13.09
CA ASP A 121 19.28 -3.62 -14.27
C ASP A 121 18.26 -4.46 -15.06
N ASP A 122 18.43 -5.78 -15.10
CA ASP A 122 17.47 -6.69 -15.73
C ASP A 122 16.13 -6.66 -14.99
N TYR A 123 16.16 -6.65 -13.65
CA TYR A 123 14.94 -6.58 -12.84
C TYR A 123 14.23 -5.23 -13.00
N ASP A 124 14.97 -4.13 -13.12
CA ASP A 124 14.37 -2.81 -13.40
C ASP A 124 13.64 -2.81 -14.75
N SER A 125 14.29 -3.31 -15.80
CA SER A 125 13.70 -3.35 -17.14
C SER A 125 12.45 -4.23 -17.17
N ILE A 126 12.47 -5.40 -16.53
CA ILE A 126 11.33 -6.31 -16.44
C ILE A 126 10.18 -5.67 -15.65
N LEU A 127 10.48 -4.95 -14.56
CA LEU A 127 9.46 -4.27 -13.76
C LEU A 127 8.78 -3.16 -14.55
N ARG A 128 9.54 -2.31 -15.26
CA ARG A 128 8.99 -1.24 -16.11
C ARG A 128 8.11 -1.81 -17.23
N ASP A 129 8.59 -2.83 -17.92
CA ASP A 129 7.81 -3.52 -18.94
C ASP A 129 6.53 -4.19 -18.40
N PHE A 130 6.56 -4.67 -17.15
CA PHE A 130 5.37 -5.16 -16.47
C PHE A 130 4.40 -4.04 -16.07
N TYR A 131 4.90 -2.87 -15.67
CA TYR A 131 4.06 -1.71 -15.37
C TYR A 131 3.44 -1.14 -16.64
N ASP A 132 4.18 -1.01 -17.73
CA ASP A 132 3.64 -0.57 -19.03
C ASP A 132 2.54 -1.51 -19.51
N PHE A 133 2.79 -2.82 -19.45
CA PHE A 133 1.76 -3.82 -19.74
C PHE A 133 0.53 -3.63 -18.83
N SER A 134 0.72 -3.41 -17.54
CA SER A 134 -0.38 -3.23 -16.58
C SER A 134 -1.21 -1.99 -16.87
N ILE A 135 -0.58 -0.87 -17.21
CA ILE A 135 -1.24 0.38 -17.61
C ILE A 135 -2.11 0.12 -18.85
N GLU A 136 -1.56 -0.54 -19.87
CA GLU A 136 -2.32 -0.89 -21.10
C GLU A 136 -3.56 -1.73 -20.80
N GLN A 137 -3.46 -2.70 -19.87
CA GLN A 137 -4.60 -3.54 -19.51
C GLN A 137 -5.65 -2.79 -18.66
N LEU A 138 -5.23 -1.86 -17.79
CA LEU A 138 -6.11 -1.11 -16.89
C LEU A 138 -6.80 0.08 -17.56
N LYS A 139 -6.17 0.67 -18.59
CA LYS A 139 -6.64 1.87 -19.29
C LYS A 139 -8.08 1.77 -19.82
N PRO A 140 -8.53 0.65 -20.44
CA PRO A 140 -9.92 0.49 -20.88
C PRO A 140 -10.95 0.57 -19.75
N PHE A 141 -10.56 0.22 -18.54
CA PHE A 141 -11.39 0.26 -17.34
C PHE A 141 -11.37 1.63 -16.65
N LYS A 142 -10.51 2.56 -17.09
CA LYS A 142 -10.25 3.85 -16.43
C LYS A 142 -9.82 3.70 -14.98
N ILE A 143 -9.05 2.66 -14.70
CA ILE A 143 -8.48 2.35 -13.38
C ILE A 143 -6.97 2.62 -13.45
N PRO A 144 -6.40 3.47 -12.58
CA PRO A 144 -4.96 3.69 -12.55
C PRO A 144 -4.20 2.47 -12.02
N LEU A 145 -3.00 2.26 -12.57
CA LEU A 145 -1.99 1.43 -11.93
C LEU A 145 -1.48 2.12 -10.68
N ILE A 146 -1.40 1.39 -9.57
CA ILE A 146 -0.68 1.79 -8.36
C ILE A 146 0.66 1.06 -8.37
N ALA A 147 1.75 1.79 -8.55
CA ALA A 147 3.07 1.23 -8.83
C ALA A 147 4.08 1.53 -7.72
N HIS A 148 4.48 0.48 -6.99
CA HIS A 148 5.49 0.58 -5.95
C HIS A 148 6.90 0.77 -6.54
N HIS A 149 7.72 1.52 -5.86
CA HIS A 149 9.03 2.01 -6.34
C HIS A 149 10.19 0.99 -6.38
N GLY A 150 9.97 -0.26 -5.98
CA GLY A 150 10.98 -1.31 -6.09
C GLY A 150 12.14 -1.24 -5.08
N PHE A 151 12.00 -0.49 -3.99
CA PHE A 151 13.01 -0.27 -2.95
C PHE A 151 14.33 0.32 -3.46
N VAL A 152 14.25 1.13 -4.51
CA VAL A 152 15.44 1.83 -5.03
C VAL A 152 15.84 2.99 -4.12
N GLY A 153 17.15 3.28 -4.08
CA GLY A 153 17.64 4.48 -3.40
C GLY A 153 17.09 5.77 -4.05
N ASN A 154 16.56 6.69 -3.24
CA ASN A 154 15.91 7.93 -3.72
C ASN A 154 14.83 7.68 -4.79
N PRO A 155 13.74 7.00 -4.43
CA PRO A 155 12.73 6.53 -5.40
C PRO A 155 12.06 7.67 -6.18
N TYR A 156 11.81 8.82 -5.57
CA TYR A 156 11.22 9.99 -6.24
C TYR A 156 12.12 10.56 -7.36
N LYS A 157 13.43 10.51 -7.20
CA LYS A 157 14.37 10.89 -8.27
C LYS A 157 14.43 9.79 -9.35
N TYR A 158 14.50 8.54 -8.93
CA TYR A 158 14.69 7.39 -9.82
C TYR A 158 13.51 7.22 -10.80
N TRP A 159 12.26 7.32 -10.29
CA TRP A 159 11.05 7.14 -11.07
C TRP A 159 10.52 8.43 -11.73
N LYS A 160 11.17 9.58 -11.53
CA LYS A 160 10.66 10.87 -12.00
C LYS A 160 10.41 10.91 -13.51
N SER A 161 11.36 10.45 -14.32
CA SER A 161 11.21 10.43 -15.79
C SER A 161 10.07 9.49 -16.19
N TYR A 162 10.05 8.26 -15.66
CA TYR A 162 9.00 7.30 -15.97
C TYR A 162 7.62 7.86 -15.64
N ALA A 163 7.46 8.46 -14.46
CA ALA A 163 6.20 9.06 -14.03
C ALA A 163 5.77 10.26 -14.89
N SER A 164 6.74 11.05 -15.39
CA SER A 164 6.46 12.18 -16.28
C SER A 164 5.95 11.76 -17.67
N ASP A 165 6.27 10.55 -18.09
CA ASP A 165 5.88 10.00 -19.39
C ASP A 165 4.48 9.37 -19.35
N GLN A 166 3.86 9.21 -18.16
CA GLN A 166 2.56 8.58 -18.00
C GLN A 166 1.42 9.56 -18.27
N GLU A 167 0.36 9.07 -18.90
CA GLU A 167 -0.88 9.83 -19.10
C GLU A 167 -1.59 10.06 -17.76
N LEU A 168 -2.08 11.26 -17.54
CA LEU A 168 -2.82 11.61 -16.32
C LEU A 168 -4.00 10.65 -16.09
N GLY A 169 -4.11 10.13 -14.89
CA GLY A 169 -5.17 9.20 -14.48
C GLY A 169 -4.87 7.72 -14.80
N THR A 170 -3.70 7.39 -15.38
CA THR A 170 -3.30 6.00 -15.63
C THR A 170 -2.32 5.44 -14.62
N PHE A 171 -1.65 6.31 -13.87
CA PHE A 171 -0.55 5.95 -12.98
C PHE A 171 -0.62 6.71 -11.65
N ILE A 172 -0.41 5.99 -10.57
CA ILE A 172 -0.23 6.51 -9.21
C ILE A 172 1.06 5.89 -8.66
N PHE A 173 1.98 6.72 -8.20
CA PHE A 173 3.20 6.27 -7.55
C PHE A 173 2.90 5.81 -6.13
N ASP A 174 3.39 4.64 -5.74
CA ASP A 174 3.14 4.03 -4.44
C ASP A 174 4.41 4.03 -3.59
N ASP A 175 4.29 4.57 -2.38
CA ASP A 175 5.35 4.57 -1.37
C ASP A 175 4.82 3.94 -0.08
N HIS A 176 5.68 3.19 0.60
CA HIS A 176 5.38 2.53 1.88
C HIS A 176 6.28 3.11 2.98
N PRO A 177 5.95 4.31 3.49
CA PRO A 177 6.78 4.97 4.48
C PRO A 177 6.62 4.36 5.87
N TYR A 178 7.67 3.72 6.33
CA TYR A 178 7.82 3.30 7.72
C TYR A 178 9.01 4.04 8.36
N PRO A 179 8.84 5.32 8.79
CA PRO A 179 9.96 6.15 9.22
C PRO A 179 10.78 5.61 10.39
N ALA A 180 10.22 4.67 11.18
CA ALA A 180 10.91 3.98 12.27
C ALA A 180 11.56 2.65 11.84
N TRP A 181 11.28 2.17 10.63
CA TRP A 181 11.79 0.91 10.11
C TRP A 181 12.60 1.12 8.83
N PHE A 182 13.59 0.26 8.61
CA PHE A 182 14.33 0.20 7.35
C PHE A 182 14.98 1.52 6.90
N GLN A 183 15.15 2.47 7.83
CA GLN A 183 15.78 3.75 7.56
C GLN A 183 17.27 3.70 7.95
N ASN A 184 18.12 4.26 7.10
CA ASN A 184 19.54 4.42 7.42
C ASN A 184 19.93 5.90 7.17
N PRO A 185 20.36 6.64 8.19
CA PRO A 185 20.46 6.22 9.60
C PRO A 185 19.09 6.01 10.26
N GLU A 186 19.07 5.23 11.35
CA GLU A 186 17.86 5.09 12.16
C GLU A 186 17.44 6.44 12.77
N PRO A 187 16.13 6.67 13.00
CA PRO A 187 15.67 7.88 13.66
C PRO A 187 16.20 7.96 15.09
N THR A 188 16.60 9.16 15.51
CA THR A 188 17.25 9.41 16.81
C THR A 188 16.30 9.91 17.89
N ASP A 189 15.31 10.71 17.50
CA ASP A 189 14.38 11.36 18.41
C ASP A 189 13.07 11.76 17.72
N LYS A 190 12.22 12.49 18.46
CA LYS A 190 10.93 12.97 17.98
C LYS A 190 11.05 13.91 16.78
N ASP A 191 11.98 14.84 16.82
CA ASP A 191 12.14 15.86 15.78
C ASP A 191 12.64 15.26 14.48
N ASP A 192 13.56 14.29 14.57
CA ASP A 192 14.01 13.53 13.40
C ASP A 192 12.86 12.74 12.77
N MET A 193 12.04 12.06 13.58
CA MET A 193 10.86 11.35 13.06
C MET A 193 9.87 12.26 12.35
N LEU A 194 9.56 13.42 12.92
CA LEU A 194 8.67 14.40 12.32
C LEU A 194 9.28 15.00 11.03
N SER A 195 10.58 15.31 11.06
CA SER A 195 11.31 15.79 9.88
C SER A 195 11.25 14.81 8.71
N ARG A 196 11.33 13.51 8.98
CA ARG A 196 11.19 12.47 7.94
C ARG A 196 9.80 12.46 7.31
N ILE A 197 8.73 12.59 8.13
CA ILE A 197 7.36 12.70 7.61
C ILE A 197 7.23 13.96 6.73
N CYS A 198 7.69 15.12 7.21
CA CYS A 198 7.63 16.36 6.46
C CYS A 198 8.39 16.28 5.12
N ASN A 199 9.51 15.56 5.11
CA ASN A 199 10.30 15.35 3.89
C ASN A 199 9.54 14.52 2.82
N PHE A 200 8.64 13.61 3.20
CA PHE A 200 7.75 12.96 2.24
C PHE A 200 6.81 13.97 1.57
N GLY A 201 6.24 14.92 2.32
CA GLY A 201 5.45 16.01 1.75
C GLY A 201 6.21 16.81 0.69
N ASN A 202 7.44 17.22 1.00
CA ASN A 202 8.32 17.94 0.06
C ASN A 202 8.66 17.13 -1.20
N LYS A 203 8.74 15.81 -1.09
CA LYS A 203 8.98 14.93 -2.25
C LYS A 203 7.74 14.80 -3.12
N MET A 204 6.57 14.65 -2.50
CA MET A 204 5.28 14.56 -3.21
C MET A 204 4.99 15.81 -4.02
N GLU A 205 5.23 17.02 -3.46
CA GLU A 205 5.04 18.30 -4.13
C GLU A 205 5.81 18.41 -5.45
N ARG A 206 6.97 17.77 -5.54
CA ARG A 206 7.87 17.85 -6.69
C ARG A 206 7.81 16.66 -7.63
N PHE A 207 6.93 15.73 -7.35
CA PHE A 207 6.78 14.51 -8.15
C PHE A 207 5.71 14.70 -9.23
N PRO A 208 5.95 14.27 -10.49
CA PRO A 208 5.08 14.60 -11.63
C PRO A 208 3.83 13.72 -11.75
N ALA A 209 3.53 12.89 -10.76
CA ALA A 209 2.33 12.04 -10.74
C ALA A 209 1.72 12.02 -9.33
N PRO A 210 0.44 11.65 -9.16
CA PRO A 210 -0.15 11.43 -7.87
C PRO A 210 0.64 10.38 -7.06
N VAL A 211 0.80 10.62 -5.75
CA VAL A 211 1.51 9.74 -4.82
C VAL A 211 0.52 9.21 -3.80
N LEU A 212 0.44 7.89 -3.68
CA LEU A 212 -0.27 7.18 -2.63
C LEU A 212 0.74 6.70 -1.59
N MET A 213 0.46 6.91 -0.31
CA MET A 213 1.14 6.20 0.76
C MET A 213 0.38 4.90 1.02
N GLY A 214 0.71 3.86 0.22
CA GLY A 214 -0.05 2.61 0.18
C GLY A 214 0.05 1.78 1.44
N GLU A 215 1.10 1.96 2.23
CA GLU A 215 1.21 1.40 3.57
C GLU A 215 1.94 2.35 4.52
N PHE A 216 1.41 2.51 5.72
CA PHE A 216 2.08 3.15 6.84
C PHE A 216 1.46 2.67 8.17
N SER A 217 2.14 2.90 9.29
CA SER A 217 1.65 2.50 10.61
C SER A 217 1.98 3.53 11.69
N ALA A 218 1.55 3.26 12.93
CA ALA A 218 1.91 4.05 14.09
C ALA A 218 3.27 3.67 14.70
N ILE A 219 4.05 2.82 14.02
CA ILE A 219 5.37 2.40 14.51
C ILE A 219 6.28 3.62 14.65
N SER A 220 6.84 3.76 15.84
CA SER A 220 7.78 4.82 16.17
C SER A 220 8.77 4.35 17.24
N ILE A 221 9.86 5.07 17.41
CA ILE A 221 10.88 4.82 18.44
C ILE A 221 10.41 5.23 19.83
N LEU A 222 9.32 5.97 19.94
CA LEU A 222 8.78 6.47 21.20
C LEU A 222 7.48 5.74 21.58
N ASN A 223 7.29 5.61 22.89
CA ASN A 223 6.18 4.88 23.47
C ASN A 223 5.40 5.77 24.44
N SER A 224 4.54 6.63 23.93
CA SER A 224 3.54 7.34 24.72
C SER A 224 2.27 7.56 23.91
N THR A 225 1.12 7.62 24.58
CA THR A 225 -0.20 7.79 23.97
C THR A 225 -0.29 9.11 23.19
N ASP A 226 0.19 10.19 23.79
CA ASP A 226 0.14 11.52 23.18
C ASP A 226 1.05 11.58 21.94
N TRP A 227 2.27 11.06 22.06
CA TRP A 227 3.18 10.99 20.93
C TRP A 227 2.61 10.18 19.78
N THR A 228 2.07 8.99 20.03
CA THR A 228 1.50 8.14 18.98
C THR A 228 0.32 8.82 18.29
N THR A 229 -0.49 9.56 19.03
CA THR A 229 -1.63 10.34 18.48
C THR A 229 -1.13 11.49 17.60
N ASP A 230 -0.15 12.26 18.05
CA ASP A 230 0.46 13.36 17.28
C ASP A 230 1.17 12.87 16.03
N TYR A 231 1.90 11.77 16.16
CA TYR A 231 2.61 11.13 15.05
C TYR A 231 1.66 10.64 13.96
N LEU A 232 0.55 9.99 14.34
CA LEU A 232 -0.50 9.58 13.42
C LEU A 232 -1.20 10.77 12.77
N SER A 233 -1.54 11.80 13.52
CA SER A 233 -2.14 13.03 13.00
C SER A 233 -1.25 13.67 11.93
N THR A 234 0.04 13.78 12.22
CA THR A 234 1.02 14.35 11.29
C THR A 234 1.14 13.51 10.02
N GLN A 235 1.24 12.17 10.14
CA GLN A 235 1.28 11.27 9.00
C GLN A 235 0.01 11.40 8.14
N LEU A 236 -1.18 11.30 8.75
CA LEU A 236 -2.46 11.39 8.04
C LEU A 236 -2.61 12.72 7.31
N LYS A 237 -2.17 13.83 7.89
CA LYS A 237 -2.21 15.13 7.24
C LYS A 237 -1.26 15.16 6.05
N VAL A 238 0.01 14.86 6.25
CA VAL A 238 1.04 14.93 5.19
C VAL A 238 0.78 13.92 4.08
N PHE A 239 0.45 12.68 4.43
CA PHE A 239 0.19 11.62 3.47
C PHE A 239 -1.15 11.80 2.72
N GLY A 240 -2.01 12.68 3.22
CA GLY A 240 -3.23 13.10 2.56
C GLY A 240 -3.05 14.19 1.50
N TRP A 241 -1.86 14.77 1.35
CA TRP A 241 -1.62 15.90 0.42
C TRP A 241 -1.69 15.52 -1.06
N SER A 242 -1.58 14.25 -1.41
CA SER A 242 -1.64 13.76 -2.78
C SER A 242 -2.79 12.77 -3.00
N ALA A 243 -2.53 11.57 -3.48
CA ALA A 243 -3.58 10.56 -3.72
C ALA A 243 -4.16 9.93 -2.44
N GLY A 244 -3.64 10.28 -1.27
CA GLY A 244 -4.09 9.78 0.02
C GLY A 244 -3.20 8.71 0.61
N SER A 245 -3.73 7.98 1.60
CA SER A 245 -2.97 6.96 2.31
C SER A 245 -3.83 5.82 2.83
N THR A 246 -3.24 4.64 2.98
CA THR A 246 -3.87 3.47 3.58
C THR A 246 -3.06 2.96 4.77
N PHE A 247 -3.68 2.99 5.95
CA PHE A 247 -3.05 2.53 7.19
C PHE A 247 -2.94 1.00 7.19
N PHE A 248 -1.78 0.47 7.42
CA PHE A 248 -1.52 -0.96 7.59
C PHE A 248 -1.40 -1.29 9.07
N ASN A 249 -2.40 -2.02 9.65
CA ASN A 249 -3.58 -2.53 9.00
C ASN A 249 -4.84 -2.27 9.84
N PHE A 250 -6.00 -2.71 9.36
CA PHE A 250 -7.26 -2.50 10.08
C PHE A 250 -7.31 -3.28 11.40
N ARG A 251 -6.93 -4.57 11.38
CA ARG A 251 -6.97 -5.46 12.56
C ARG A 251 -5.90 -6.53 12.47
N LEU A 252 -5.19 -6.75 13.56
CA LEU A 252 -4.37 -7.93 13.77
C LEU A 252 -5.16 -9.07 14.41
N ASN A 253 -4.79 -10.30 14.10
CA ASN A 253 -5.40 -11.48 14.72
C ASN A 253 -4.85 -11.65 16.13
N GLU A 254 -5.69 -11.43 17.15
CA GLU A 254 -5.35 -11.51 18.57
C GLU A 254 -4.89 -12.92 18.98
N THR A 255 -5.39 -13.96 18.33
CA THR A 255 -5.03 -15.35 18.65
C THR A 255 -3.65 -15.74 18.17
N GLN A 256 -3.10 -15.04 17.18
CA GLN A 256 -1.76 -15.29 16.64
C GLN A 256 -0.69 -14.37 17.20
N ASN A 257 -1.08 -13.34 17.95
CA ASN A 257 -0.16 -12.38 18.52
C ASN A 257 -0.59 -11.95 19.92
N PRO A 258 -0.25 -12.74 20.97
CA PRO A 258 -0.61 -12.44 22.36
C PRO A 258 0.00 -11.11 22.89
N VAL A 259 0.90 -10.51 22.12
CA VAL A 259 1.56 -9.22 22.43
C VAL A 259 0.62 -8.02 22.17
N LEU A 260 -0.59 -8.21 21.63
CA LEU A 260 -1.56 -7.11 21.43
C LEU A 260 -2.14 -6.53 22.72
N SER A 261 -2.01 -7.24 23.85
CA SER A 261 -2.50 -6.77 25.14
C SER A 261 -1.57 -5.79 25.84
N GLU A 262 -0.32 -5.70 25.38
CA GLU A 262 0.66 -4.79 25.99
C GLU A 262 0.62 -3.43 25.26
N PRO A 263 0.51 -2.32 25.99
CA PRO A 263 0.60 -0.99 25.41
C PRO A 263 1.92 -0.81 24.65
N PHE A 264 1.82 -0.21 23.45
CA PHE A 264 2.99 0.04 22.58
C PHE A 264 3.72 -1.21 22.07
N ALA A 265 3.17 -2.41 22.25
CA ALA A 265 3.66 -3.56 21.54
C ALA A 265 3.63 -3.29 20.02
N ILE A 266 4.59 -3.87 19.29
CA ILE A 266 4.68 -3.69 17.82
C ILE A 266 3.32 -3.94 17.16
N GLY A 267 2.61 -5.00 17.58
CA GLY A 267 1.28 -5.34 17.06
C GLY A 267 0.23 -4.24 17.26
N SER A 268 0.19 -3.60 18.44
CA SER A 268 -0.80 -2.56 18.72
C SER A 268 -0.64 -1.32 17.82
N LYS A 269 0.58 -1.00 17.43
CA LYS A 269 0.91 0.11 16.52
C LYS A 269 0.56 -0.16 15.04
N TYR A 270 0.23 -1.41 14.71
CA TYR A 270 -0.30 -1.82 13.40
C TYR A 270 -1.82 -2.04 13.40
N SER A 271 -2.53 -1.88 14.51
CA SER A 271 -3.97 -2.13 14.59
C SER A 271 -4.77 -0.83 14.68
N MET A 272 -5.34 -0.41 13.55
CA MET A 272 -6.27 0.72 13.52
C MET A 272 -7.45 0.51 14.47
N LEU A 273 -8.01 -0.72 14.49
CA LEU A 273 -9.15 -1.05 15.35
C LEU A 273 -8.83 -0.87 16.83
N GLU A 274 -7.60 -1.20 17.27
CA GLU A 274 -7.16 -0.98 18.64
C GLU A 274 -7.12 0.52 18.98
N MET A 275 -6.57 1.33 18.10
CA MET A 275 -6.46 2.78 18.29
C MET A 275 -7.79 3.54 18.10
N LEU A 276 -8.82 2.88 17.53
CA LEU A 276 -10.18 3.43 17.47
C LEU A 276 -10.97 3.26 18.77
N ARG A 277 -10.49 2.46 19.72
CA ARG A 277 -11.10 2.33 21.05
C ARG A 277 -10.91 3.63 21.85
N ASP A 278 -11.93 4.06 22.60
CA ASP A 278 -11.91 5.35 23.30
C ASP A 278 -10.79 5.47 24.33
N ASN A 279 -10.39 4.36 24.93
CA ASN A 279 -9.36 4.27 25.96
C ASN A 279 -8.14 3.46 25.50
N SER A 280 -7.78 3.52 24.21
CA SER A 280 -6.59 2.84 23.73
C SER A 280 -5.34 3.37 24.45
N PRO A 281 -4.56 2.52 25.11
CA PRO A 281 -3.33 2.94 25.77
C PRO A 281 -2.19 3.21 24.79
N THR A 282 -2.28 2.69 23.57
CA THR A 282 -1.25 2.86 22.53
C THR A 282 -1.27 4.24 21.90
N GLY A 283 -2.46 4.83 21.75
CA GLY A 283 -2.70 6.11 21.08
C GLY A 283 -4.07 6.12 20.44
N ARG A 284 -4.47 7.27 19.90
CA ARG A 284 -5.78 7.45 19.30
C ARG A 284 -5.66 7.65 17.81
N PHE A 285 -6.40 6.85 17.05
CA PHE A 285 -6.58 7.12 15.62
C PHE A 285 -7.52 8.32 15.46
N PRO A 286 -7.11 9.39 14.75
CA PRO A 286 -7.96 10.55 14.53
C PRO A 286 -9.26 10.16 13.82
N ARG A 287 -10.40 10.56 14.38
CA ARG A 287 -11.73 10.21 13.84
C ARG A 287 -12.28 11.35 13.00
N ARG A 288 -12.75 11.01 11.81
CA ARG A 288 -13.46 11.93 10.94
C ARG A 288 -14.98 11.87 11.22
N ASN A 289 -15.63 13.03 11.34
CA ASN A 289 -17.08 13.07 11.21
C ASN A 289 -17.44 12.71 9.77
N VAL A 290 -18.33 11.75 9.57
CA VAL A 290 -18.72 11.27 8.23
C VAL A 290 -19.32 12.35 7.33
N SER A 291 -19.89 13.40 7.89
CA SER A 291 -20.42 14.56 7.15
C SER A 291 -19.33 15.54 6.71
N MET A 292 -18.14 15.48 7.28
CA MET A 292 -17.02 16.36 6.92
C MET A 292 -16.30 15.82 5.68
N PRO A 293 -16.06 16.62 4.64
CA PRO A 293 -15.24 16.23 3.52
C PRO A 293 -13.84 15.76 3.96
N VAL A 294 -13.27 14.78 3.26
CA VAL A 294 -11.95 14.20 3.64
C VAL A 294 -10.87 15.27 3.64
N VAL A 295 -10.84 16.12 2.63
CA VAL A 295 -9.86 17.22 2.52
C VAL A 295 -9.98 18.20 3.70
N GLU A 296 -11.20 18.59 4.06
CA GLU A 296 -11.44 19.47 5.20
C GLU A 296 -10.99 18.81 6.51
N TRP A 297 -11.30 17.52 6.69
CA TRP A 297 -10.84 16.77 7.86
C TRP A 297 -9.32 16.67 7.90
N THR A 298 -8.68 16.32 6.79
CA THR A 298 -7.20 16.21 6.71
C THR A 298 -6.56 17.55 7.07
N ASN A 299 -7.09 18.68 6.56
CA ASN A 299 -6.57 20.00 6.87
C ASN A 299 -6.78 20.40 8.34
N SER A 300 -7.78 19.84 9.01
CA SER A 300 -8.03 20.08 10.44
C SER A 300 -7.09 19.31 11.39
N LEU A 301 -6.36 18.33 10.87
CA LEU A 301 -5.42 17.55 11.69
C LEU A 301 -4.22 18.39 12.12
N THR A 302 -3.74 18.14 13.32
CA THR A 302 -2.50 18.74 13.81
C THR A 302 -1.32 18.20 13.01
N SER A 303 -0.42 19.08 12.59
CA SER A 303 0.82 18.72 11.90
C SER A 303 1.97 19.59 12.39
N HIS A 304 3.15 19.03 12.38
CA HIS A 304 4.40 19.70 12.68
C HIS A 304 5.17 20.13 11.41
N CYS A 305 4.56 20.01 10.23
CA CYS A 305 5.20 20.20 8.92
C CYS A 305 4.79 21.51 8.23
N GLY A 306 4.76 22.61 8.90
CA GLY A 306 4.52 23.91 8.24
C GLY A 306 3.19 24.02 7.47
N SER A 307 3.14 24.86 6.43
CA SER A 307 1.99 24.99 5.55
C SER A 307 1.88 23.83 4.55
N ASP A 308 0.64 23.49 4.21
CA ASP A 308 0.36 22.46 3.20
C ASP A 308 0.94 22.90 1.84
N PRO A 309 1.59 22.03 1.07
CA PRO A 309 2.14 22.37 -0.23
C PRO A 309 1.00 22.64 -1.24
N GLU A 310 1.24 23.53 -2.18
CA GLU A 310 0.41 23.67 -3.38
C GLU A 310 0.79 22.54 -4.36
N ILE A 311 0.00 21.47 -4.38
CA ILE A 311 0.19 20.37 -5.34
C ILE A 311 -0.61 20.72 -6.61
N SER A 312 0.10 20.97 -7.70
CA SER A 312 -0.48 21.12 -9.04
C SER A 312 -0.13 19.89 -9.89
N TRP A 313 -1.13 19.24 -10.44
CA TRP A 313 -1.00 18.11 -11.39
C TRP A 313 -1.15 18.59 -12.83
#